data_42d3a4cdfc4c1acb2f807259ebec971b
#
_entry.id   42d3a4cdfc4c1acb2f807259ebec971b
#
_cell.length_a   1.000
_cell.length_b   1.000
_cell.length_c   1.000
_cell.angle_alpha   90.00
_cell.angle_beta   90.00
_cell.angle_gamma   90.00
#
_symmetry.space_group_name_H-M   'P 1'
#
loop_
_entity.id
_entity.type
_entity.pdbx_description
1 polymer ?
#
loop_
_entity_poly.entity_id
_entity_poly.type
_entity_poly.pdbx_seq_one_letter_code
_entity_poly.pdbx_strand_id
1 'polypeptide(L)'
;VIEEETTEDFEKMAAMLPSDKPYLKSGIFATWRARLPWLMVLMLSATFTGMILNHYESALAACLVLNSYIPMLSGTGGNSGTQASVAVIRALSLDEVDFSDIFQVLWKELRVSLLCGVCLAGANFVKMQLVDRLLLGNAAVTPTVCLVVCLTILFVVVFAKCVGCSLPILAEKIGLDPA
;
A
#
# COMPACT_ATOMS: atom_id res chain seq x y z
N VAL A 1 -8.85 -16.10 24.86
CA VAL A 1 -9.47 -14.78 24.64
C VAL A 1 -8.44 -13.84 23.99
N ILE A 2 -7.43 -13.31 24.71
CA ILE A 2 -6.46 -12.34 24.14
C ILE A 2 -5.66 -12.93 22.95
N GLU A 3 -5.24 -14.20 23.05
CA GLU A 3 -4.47 -14.87 22.00
C GLU A 3 -5.34 -15.19 20.77
N GLU A 4 -6.60 -15.48 20.97
CA GLU A 4 -7.59 -15.70 19.93
C GLU A 4 -7.92 -14.39 19.18
N GLU A 5 -8.17 -13.30 19.89
CA GLU A 5 -8.40 -11.96 19.32
C GLU A 5 -7.19 -11.50 18.49
N THR A 6 -5.98 -11.67 19.02
CA THR A 6 -4.75 -11.31 18.30
C THR A 6 -4.59 -12.14 17.01
N THR A 7 -4.95 -13.41 17.04
CA THR A 7 -4.89 -14.29 15.86
C THR A 7 -5.93 -13.89 14.83
N GLU A 8 -7.15 -13.56 15.26
CA GLU A 8 -8.22 -13.08 14.41
C GLU A 8 -7.84 -11.78 13.70
N ASP A 9 -7.26 -10.82 14.44
CA ASP A 9 -6.78 -9.55 13.88
C ASP A 9 -5.69 -9.78 12.83
N PHE A 10 -4.74 -10.69 13.06
CA PHE A 10 -3.73 -11.05 12.06
C PHE A 10 -4.34 -11.64 10.80
N GLU A 11 -5.32 -12.52 10.92
CA GLU A 11 -5.99 -13.11 9.76
C GLU A 11 -6.81 -12.08 8.98
N LYS A 12 -7.52 -11.18 9.66
CA LYS A 12 -8.24 -10.06 9.03
C LYS A 12 -7.31 -9.08 8.33
N MET A 13 -6.21 -8.66 8.98
CA MET A 13 -5.20 -7.79 8.35
C MET A 13 -4.55 -8.44 7.12
N ALA A 14 -4.50 -9.78 7.07
CA ALA A 14 -4.06 -10.54 5.90
C ALA A 14 -5.19 -10.77 4.87
N ALA A 15 -6.36 -10.14 5.08
CA ALA A 15 -7.55 -10.28 4.24
C ALA A 15 -8.04 -11.73 4.12
N MET A 16 -8.05 -12.43 5.23
CA MET A 16 -8.59 -13.79 5.37
C MET A 16 -9.75 -13.79 6.35
N LEU A 17 -10.70 -14.69 6.16
CA LEU A 17 -11.73 -14.95 7.17
C LEU A 17 -11.10 -15.73 8.32
N PRO A 18 -11.38 -15.36 9.58
CA PRO A 18 -10.85 -16.01 10.77
C PRO A 18 -11.16 -17.51 10.82
N SER A 19 -10.26 -18.30 11.38
CA SER A 19 -10.38 -19.75 11.52
C SER A 19 -9.99 -20.23 12.90
N ASP A 20 -10.92 -20.86 13.60
CA ASP A 20 -10.69 -21.41 14.95
C ASP A 20 -9.88 -22.72 14.95
N LYS A 21 -9.49 -23.24 13.77
CA LYS A 21 -8.82 -24.51 13.64
C LYS A 21 -7.33 -24.36 13.42
N PRO A 22 -6.48 -25.18 14.09
CA PRO A 22 -5.06 -25.24 13.78
C PRO A 22 -4.82 -25.45 12.29
N TYR A 23 -3.86 -24.75 11.72
CA TYR A 23 -3.59 -24.68 10.28
C TYR A 23 -3.56 -26.05 9.58
N LEU A 24 -2.88 -27.05 10.18
CA LEU A 24 -2.77 -28.39 9.60
C LEU A 24 -4.06 -29.23 9.72
N LYS A 25 -4.98 -28.82 10.60
CA LYS A 25 -6.27 -29.49 10.81
C LYS A 25 -7.41 -28.85 10.01
N SER A 26 -7.18 -27.68 9.43
CA SER A 26 -8.15 -27.04 8.55
C SER A 26 -8.18 -27.72 7.19
N GLY A 27 -9.38 -28.06 6.71
CA GLY A 27 -9.55 -28.69 5.41
C GLY A 27 -9.26 -27.71 4.26
N ILE A 28 -8.80 -28.22 3.12
CA ILE A 28 -8.46 -27.44 1.92
C ILE A 28 -9.62 -26.54 1.48
N PHE A 29 -10.84 -27.05 1.45
CA PHE A 29 -12.04 -26.29 1.06
C PHE A 29 -12.39 -25.17 2.06
N ALA A 30 -12.18 -25.39 3.35
CA ALA A 30 -12.39 -24.36 4.36
C ALA A 30 -11.40 -23.21 4.19
N THR A 31 -10.12 -23.52 4.02
CA THR A 31 -9.07 -22.54 3.76
C THR A 31 -9.28 -21.77 2.44
N TRP A 32 -9.67 -22.47 1.37
CA TRP A 32 -10.00 -21.84 0.10
C TRP A 32 -11.17 -20.86 0.23
N ARG A 33 -12.25 -21.26 0.91
CA ARG A 33 -13.44 -20.41 1.13
C ARG A 33 -13.13 -19.18 2.00
N ALA A 34 -12.18 -19.29 2.93
CA ALA A 34 -11.76 -18.17 3.76
C ALA A 34 -10.96 -17.12 2.99
N ARG A 35 -10.25 -17.52 1.94
CA ARG A 35 -9.36 -16.62 1.18
C ARG A 35 -9.95 -16.09 -0.12
N LEU A 36 -10.76 -16.89 -0.80
CA LEU A 36 -11.25 -16.58 -2.15
C LEU A 36 -12.05 -15.26 -2.25
N PRO A 37 -13.02 -14.97 -1.36
CA PRO A 37 -13.85 -13.78 -1.51
C PRO A 37 -13.04 -12.49 -1.59
N TRP A 38 -12.04 -12.35 -0.72
CA TRP A 38 -11.19 -11.17 -0.72
C TRP A 38 -10.28 -11.08 -1.94
N LEU A 39 -9.73 -12.20 -2.38
CA LEU A 39 -8.95 -12.25 -3.63
C LEU A 39 -9.78 -11.83 -4.84
N MET A 40 -11.06 -12.18 -4.88
CA MET A 40 -11.98 -11.71 -5.93
C MET A 40 -12.20 -10.20 -5.87
N VAL A 41 -12.38 -9.63 -4.67
CA VAL A 41 -12.49 -8.18 -4.49
C VAL A 41 -11.22 -7.47 -4.96
N LEU A 42 -10.04 -7.98 -4.58
CA LEU A 42 -8.76 -7.43 -5.03
C LEU A 42 -8.58 -7.53 -6.56
N MET A 43 -9.01 -8.63 -7.17
CA MET A 43 -8.99 -8.80 -8.63
C MET A 43 -9.89 -7.80 -9.33
N LEU A 44 -11.10 -7.56 -8.81
CA LEU A 44 -12.00 -6.53 -9.33
C LEU A 44 -11.39 -5.12 -9.17
N SER A 45 -10.79 -4.83 -8.02
CA SER A 45 -10.06 -3.57 -7.78
C SER A 45 -8.92 -3.38 -8.79
N ALA A 46 -8.16 -4.42 -9.09
CA ALA A 46 -7.08 -4.37 -10.09
C ALA A 46 -7.60 -4.05 -11.50
N THR A 47 -8.85 -4.38 -11.82
CA THR A 47 -9.48 -4.03 -13.10
C THR A 47 -9.62 -2.51 -13.27
N PHE A 48 -9.95 -1.78 -12.20
CA PHE A 48 -9.99 -0.31 -12.23
C PHE A 48 -8.61 0.28 -12.53
N THR A 49 -7.55 -0.29 -11.95
CA THR A 49 -6.17 0.12 -12.27
C THR A 49 -5.86 -0.09 -13.75
N GLY A 50 -6.26 -1.22 -14.32
CA GLY A 50 -6.12 -1.50 -15.75
C GLY A 50 -6.88 -0.49 -16.63
N MET A 51 -8.10 -0.10 -16.25
CA MET A 51 -8.87 0.91 -16.96
C MET A 51 -8.18 2.29 -16.94
N ILE A 52 -7.60 2.69 -15.81
CA ILE A 52 -6.85 3.93 -15.70
C ILE A 52 -5.61 3.89 -16.60
N LEU A 53 -4.86 2.80 -16.59
CA LEU A 53 -3.68 2.63 -17.44
C LEU A 53 -4.03 2.70 -18.93
N ASN A 54 -5.13 2.07 -19.35
CA ASN A 54 -5.61 2.15 -20.72
C ASN A 54 -6.03 3.57 -21.11
N HIS A 55 -6.64 4.31 -20.19
CA HIS A 55 -7.01 5.71 -20.45
C HIS A 55 -5.77 6.59 -20.72
N TYR A 56 -4.64 6.31 -20.08
CA TYR A 56 -3.39 7.05 -20.27
C TYR A 56 -2.41 6.36 -21.22
N GLU A 57 -2.85 5.36 -21.99
CA GLU A 57 -2.00 4.56 -22.88
C GLU A 57 -1.19 5.43 -23.86
N SER A 58 -1.79 6.45 -24.47
CA SER A 58 -1.09 7.35 -25.39
C SER A 58 0.04 8.14 -24.74
N ALA A 59 -0.16 8.59 -23.50
CA ALA A 59 0.86 9.29 -22.73
C ALA A 59 2.00 8.35 -22.33
N LEU A 60 1.67 7.12 -21.92
CA LEU A 60 2.65 6.08 -21.55
C LEU A 60 3.41 5.57 -22.78
N ALA A 61 2.77 5.48 -23.96
CA ALA A 61 3.41 5.11 -25.22
C ALA A 61 4.44 6.15 -25.67
N ALA A 62 4.25 7.43 -25.34
CA ALA A 62 5.22 8.49 -25.62
C ALA A 62 6.53 8.32 -24.82
N CYS A 63 6.49 7.61 -23.69
CA CYS A 63 7.68 7.36 -22.85
C CYS A 63 7.62 5.95 -22.25
N LEU A 64 7.89 4.93 -23.07
CA LEU A 64 7.76 3.51 -22.70
C LEU A 64 8.57 3.12 -21.45
N VAL A 65 9.67 3.81 -21.16
CA VAL A 65 10.49 3.52 -20.00
C VAL A 65 9.73 3.75 -18.69
N LEU A 66 8.73 4.63 -18.66
CA LEU A 66 7.90 4.87 -17.46
C LEU A 66 7.09 3.63 -17.06
N ASN A 67 6.65 2.82 -18.05
CA ASN A 67 5.91 1.60 -17.78
C ASN A 67 6.70 0.61 -16.90
N SER A 68 8.03 0.59 -17.05
CA SER A 68 8.90 -0.30 -16.25
C SER A 68 8.92 0.07 -14.75
N TYR A 69 8.56 1.30 -14.41
CA TYR A 69 8.52 1.76 -13.01
C TYR A 69 7.15 1.60 -12.34
N ILE A 70 6.07 1.36 -13.09
CA ILE A 70 4.71 1.23 -12.55
C ILE A 70 4.63 0.15 -11.45
N PRO A 71 5.16 -1.09 -11.62
CA PRO A 71 5.10 -2.10 -10.57
C PRO A 71 5.82 -1.67 -9.28
N MET A 72 6.96 -1.01 -9.41
CA MET A 72 7.71 -0.49 -8.26
C MET A 72 6.92 0.60 -7.53
N LEU A 73 6.34 1.55 -8.28
CA LEU A 73 5.54 2.64 -7.72
C LEU A 73 4.30 2.11 -6.99
N SER A 74 3.58 1.17 -7.61
CA SER A 74 2.40 0.53 -7.02
C SER A 74 2.75 -0.26 -5.76
N GLY A 75 3.83 -1.05 -5.79
CA GLY A 75 4.31 -1.80 -4.63
C GLY A 75 4.76 -0.89 -3.49
N THR A 76 5.47 0.20 -3.79
CA THR A 76 5.89 1.18 -2.78
C THR A 76 4.68 1.86 -2.14
N GLY A 77 3.67 2.23 -2.93
CA GLY A 77 2.43 2.81 -2.44
C GLY A 77 1.66 1.84 -1.53
N GLY A 78 1.45 0.61 -1.99
CA GLY A 78 0.77 -0.43 -1.21
C GLY A 78 1.46 -0.69 0.14
N ASN A 79 2.77 -0.92 0.13
CA ASN A 79 3.54 -1.13 1.35
C ASN A 79 3.48 0.08 2.31
N SER A 80 3.57 1.30 1.76
CA SER A 80 3.51 2.52 2.57
C SER A 80 2.14 2.71 3.22
N GLY A 81 1.06 2.44 2.48
CA GLY A 81 -0.31 2.50 2.98
C GLY A 81 -0.57 1.46 4.06
N THR A 82 -0.15 0.21 3.83
CA THR A 82 -0.29 -0.88 4.80
C THR A 82 0.44 -0.57 6.11
N GLN A 83 1.67 -0.03 6.05
CA GLN A 83 2.40 0.36 7.27
C GLN A 83 1.65 1.41 8.08
N ALA A 84 1.06 2.42 7.44
CA ALA A 84 0.28 3.44 8.13
C ALA A 84 -1.03 2.86 8.70
N SER A 85 -1.73 2.02 7.93
CA SER A 85 -2.97 1.37 8.34
C SER A 85 -2.77 0.49 9.56
N VAL A 86 -1.80 -0.44 9.52
CA VAL A 86 -1.52 -1.34 10.64
C VAL A 86 -1.10 -0.60 11.91
N ALA A 87 -0.31 0.49 11.77
CA ALA A 87 0.07 1.29 12.93
C ALA A 87 -1.13 1.97 13.59
N VAL A 88 -2.09 2.46 12.78
CA VAL A 88 -3.31 3.10 13.27
C VAL A 88 -4.29 2.08 13.83
N ILE A 89 -4.51 0.95 13.16
CA ILE A 89 -5.35 -0.16 13.69
C ILE A 89 -4.88 -0.56 15.08
N ARG A 90 -3.58 -0.75 15.25
CA ARG A 90 -3.02 -1.07 16.57
C ARG A 90 -3.29 0.03 17.59
N ALA A 91 -3.14 1.31 17.22
CA ALA A 91 -3.39 2.42 18.12
C ALA A 91 -4.87 2.51 18.54
N LEU A 92 -5.80 2.21 17.60
CA LEU A 92 -7.24 2.10 17.89
C LEU A 92 -7.53 0.92 18.84
N SER A 93 -6.97 -0.26 18.59
CA SER A 93 -7.15 -1.46 19.43
C SER A 93 -6.60 -1.29 20.87
N LEU A 94 -5.69 -0.33 21.07
CA LEU A 94 -5.14 -0.01 22.39
C LEU A 94 -5.79 1.22 23.05
N ASP A 95 -6.85 1.76 22.47
CA ASP A 95 -7.50 3.02 22.89
C ASP A 95 -6.53 4.21 22.99
N GLU A 96 -5.42 4.19 22.20
CA GLU A 96 -4.44 5.28 22.15
C GLU A 96 -4.89 6.45 21.23
N VAL A 97 -5.83 6.18 20.31
CA VAL A 97 -6.32 7.12 19.30
C VAL A 97 -7.82 6.93 19.13
N ASP A 98 -8.53 8.07 19.03
CA ASP A 98 -9.96 8.13 18.72
C ASP A 98 -10.21 8.87 17.40
N PHE A 99 -11.47 8.85 16.92
CA PHE A 99 -11.87 9.64 15.75
C PHE A 99 -11.57 11.15 15.90
N SER A 100 -11.61 11.69 17.12
CA SER A 100 -11.28 13.10 17.39
C SER A 100 -9.82 13.44 17.05
N ASP A 101 -8.93 12.46 17.04
CA ASP A 101 -7.50 12.60 16.81
C ASP A 101 -7.10 12.49 15.33
N ILE A 102 -8.06 12.30 14.42
CA ILE A 102 -7.81 12.08 12.99
C ILE A 102 -6.86 13.11 12.38
N PHE A 103 -7.02 14.40 12.74
CA PHE A 103 -6.16 15.46 12.23
C PHE A 103 -4.74 15.39 12.81
N GLN A 104 -4.58 14.94 14.04
CA GLN A 104 -3.26 14.76 14.67
C GLN A 104 -2.53 13.57 14.03
N VAL A 105 -3.24 12.47 13.80
CA VAL A 105 -2.73 11.29 13.11
C VAL A 105 -2.31 11.64 11.67
N LEU A 106 -3.21 12.29 10.92
CA LEU A 106 -2.91 12.74 9.55
C LEU A 106 -1.69 13.66 9.50
N TRP A 107 -1.58 14.62 10.43
CA TRP A 107 -0.44 15.53 10.48
C TRP A 107 0.86 14.83 10.84
N LYS A 108 0.82 13.83 11.72
CA LYS A 108 1.96 12.98 12.05
C LYS A 108 2.38 12.14 10.84
N GLU A 109 1.44 11.42 10.22
CA GLU A 109 1.72 10.57 9.07
C GLU A 109 2.16 11.36 7.84
N LEU A 110 1.65 12.57 7.62
CA LEU A 110 2.11 13.47 6.56
C LEU A 110 3.61 13.80 6.72
N ARG A 111 4.06 14.14 7.92
CA ARG A 111 5.48 14.43 8.16
C ARG A 111 6.35 13.20 7.97
N VAL A 112 5.91 12.05 8.47
CA VAL A 112 6.61 10.77 8.30
C VAL A 112 6.67 10.39 6.82
N SER A 113 5.56 10.56 6.09
CA SER A 113 5.50 10.23 4.65
C SER A 113 6.40 11.12 3.81
N LEU A 114 6.52 12.41 4.13
CA LEU A 114 7.45 13.32 3.46
C LEU A 114 8.91 12.89 3.65
N LEU A 115 9.29 12.54 4.88
CA LEU A 115 10.63 12.03 5.16
C LEU A 115 10.92 10.72 4.43
N CYS A 116 10.01 9.75 4.53
CA CYS A 116 10.13 8.48 3.81
C CYS A 116 10.17 8.69 2.30
N GLY A 117 9.28 9.53 1.76
CA GLY A 117 9.18 9.82 0.34
C GLY A 117 10.46 10.46 -0.22
N VAL A 118 11.05 11.41 0.49
CA VAL A 118 12.32 12.02 0.10
C VAL A 118 13.47 11.00 0.12
N CYS A 119 13.55 10.19 1.18
CA CYS A 119 14.58 9.13 1.27
C CYS A 119 14.42 8.11 0.14
N LEU A 120 13.19 7.65 -0.12
CA LEU A 120 12.92 6.68 -1.18
C LEU A 120 13.16 7.26 -2.58
N ALA A 121 12.78 8.52 -2.81
CA ALA A 121 13.06 9.22 -4.07
C ALA A 121 14.57 9.36 -4.30
N GLY A 122 15.32 9.72 -3.26
CA GLY A 122 16.79 9.80 -3.33
C GLY A 122 17.44 8.44 -3.61
N ALA A 123 17.04 7.40 -2.89
CA ALA A 123 17.52 6.04 -3.12
C ALA A 123 17.19 5.54 -4.54
N ASN A 124 15.96 5.81 -5.01
CA ASN A 124 15.56 5.45 -6.37
C ASN A 124 16.32 6.24 -7.42
N PHE A 125 16.59 7.53 -7.19
CA PHE A 125 17.43 8.32 -8.12
C PHE A 125 18.82 7.70 -8.27
N VAL A 126 19.46 7.33 -7.15
CA VAL A 126 20.75 6.65 -7.17
C VAL A 126 20.67 5.31 -7.92
N LYS A 127 19.63 4.52 -7.65
CA LYS A 127 19.37 3.24 -8.34
C LYS A 127 19.21 3.46 -9.85
N MET A 128 18.41 4.45 -10.28
CA MET A 128 18.20 4.76 -11.70
C MET A 128 19.50 5.17 -12.41
N GLN A 129 20.37 5.94 -11.75
CA GLN A 129 21.64 6.35 -12.33
C GLN A 129 22.65 5.20 -12.38
N LEU A 130 22.80 4.44 -11.28
CA LEU A 130 23.80 3.38 -11.20
C LEU A 130 23.36 2.10 -11.93
N VAL A 131 22.13 1.65 -11.67
CA VAL A 131 21.67 0.36 -12.20
C VAL A 131 21.09 0.53 -13.60
N ASP A 132 20.08 1.40 -13.76
CA ASP A 132 19.32 1.45 -15.00
C ASP A 132 20.15 2.09 -16.12
N ARG A 133 20.85 3.20 -15.84
CA ARG A 133 21.60 3.94 -16.85
C ARG A 133 23.03 3.41 -17.06
N LEU A 134 23.79 3.20 -15.97
CA LEU A 134 25.22 2.82 -16.05
C LEU A 134 25.37 1.32 -16.27
N LEU A 135 24.73 0.48 -15.44
CA LEU A 135 24.91 -0.98 -15.47
C LEU A 135 24.15 -1.63 -16.63
N LEU A 136 22.88 -1.25 -16.84
CA LEU A 136 22.02 -1.79 -17.89
C LEU A 136 22.12 -1.01 -19.22
N GLY A 137 22.83 0.11 -19.23
CA GLY A 137 23.05 0.92 -20.45
C GLY A 137 21.76 1.54 -21.02
N ASN A 138 20.71 1.72 -20.22
CA ASN A 138 19.42 2.22 -20.70
C ASN A 138 19.45 3.73 -20.93
N ALA A 139 19.71 4.13 -22.18
CA ALA A 139 19.76 5.53 -22.59
C ALA A 139 18.40 6.27 -22.48
N ALA A 140 17.27 5.53 -22.40
CA ALA A 140 15.95 6.12 -22.23
C ALA A 140 15.73 6.69 -20.81
N VAL A 141 16.58 6.34 -19.84
CA VAL A 141 16.56 6.91 -18.48
C VAL A 141 17.19 8.29 -18.48
N THR A 142 16.45 9.27 -18.95
CA THR A 142 16.86 10.66 -19.00
C THR A 142 16.70 11.35 -17.64
N PRO A 143 17.36 12.51 -17.38
CA PRO A 143 17.14 13.27 -16.16
C PRO A 143 15.67 13.63 -15.91
N THR A 144 14.92 13.90 -16.98
CA THR A 144 13.48 14.19 -16.90
C THR A 144 12.70 12.96 -16.41
N VAL A 145 12.99 11.76 -16.91
CA VAL A 145 12.39 10.50 -16.44
C VAL A 145 12.72 10.27 -14.97
N CYS A 146 13.98 10.49 -14.57
CA CYS A 146 14.36 10.37 -13.16
C CYS A 146 13.57 11.34 -12.26
N LEU A 147 13.42 12.58 -12.67
CA LEU A 147 12.66 13.59 -11.94
C LEU A 147 11.19 13.18 -11.80
N VAL A 148 10.55 12.76 -12.91
CA VAL A 148 9.15 12.31 -12.89
C VAL A 148 8.95 11.13 -11.95
N VAL A 149 9.78 10.08 -12.06
CA VAL A 149 9.66 8.90 -11.20
C VAL A 149 9.90 9.23 -9.73
N CYS A 150 10.91 10.06 -9.41
CA CYS A 150 11.20 10.46 -8.03
C CYS A 150 10.07 11.31 -7.42
N LEU A 151 9.51 12.25 -8.17
CA LEU A 151 8.34 13.01 -7.73
C LEU A 151 7.13 12.09 -7.54
N THR A 152 6.92 11.15 -8.45
CA THR A 152 5.81 10.19 -8.34
C THR A 152 5.95 9.34 -7.08
N ILE A 153 7.15 8.84 -6.74
CA ILE A 153 7.38 8.11 -5.47
C ILE A 153 6.97 8.96 -4.27
N LEU A 154 7.42 10.23 -4.24
CA LEU A 154 7.08 11.14 -3.14
C LEU A 154 5.56 11.29 -2.99
N PHE A 155 4.84 11.58 -4.08
CA PHE A 155 3.39 11.72 -4.07
C PHE A 155 2.68 10.43 -3.69
N VAL A 156 3.10 9.29 -4.25
CA VAL A 156 2.51 7.97 -3.97
C VAL A 156 2.65 7.62 -2.48
N VAL A 157 3.82 7.82 -1.88
CA VAL A 157 4.07 7.52 -0.46
C VAL A 157 3.22 8.41 0.44
N VAL A 158 3.18 9.72 0.14
CA VAL A 158 2.37 10.69 0.92
C VAL A 158 0.89 10.31 0.83
N PHE A 159 0.38 10.13 -0.38
CA PHE A 159 -1.03 9.82 -0.59
C PHE A 159 -1.43 8.47 0.04
N ALA A 160 -0.63 7.44 -0.19
CA ALA A 160 -0.90 6.10 0.35
C ALA A 160 -0.93 6.08 1.88
N LYS A 161 0.00 6.76 2.55
CA LYS A 161 0.00 6.85 4.01
C LYS A 161 -1.18 7.67 4.55
N CYS A 162 -1.52 8.78 3.94
CA CYS A 162 -2.69 9.57 4.34
C CYS A 162 -4.00 8.79 4.19
N VAL A 163 -4.17 8.05 3.10
CA VAL A 163 -5.33 7.18 2.90
C VAL A 163 -5.30 6.01 3.89
N GLY A 164 -4.15 5.34 4.01
CA GLY A 164 -3.97 4.18 4.87
C GLY A 164 -4.26 4.48 6.35
N CYS A 165 -3.86 5.63 6.87
CA CYS A 165 -4.16 6.01 8.26
C CYS A 165 -5.59 6.51 8.46
N SER A 166 -6.24 7.06 7.43
CA SER A 166 -7.59 7.60 7.55
C SER A 166 -8.66 6.51 7.53
N LEU A 167 -8.48 5.47 6.71
CA LEU A 167 -9.49 4.43 6.50
C LEU A 167 -9.86 3.68 7.78
N PRO A 168 -8.91 3.21 8.63
CA PRO A 168 -9.25 2.53 9.87
C PRO A 168 -10.07 3.42 10.84
N ILE A 169 -9.66 4.67 11.01
CA ILE A 169 -10.37 5.63 11.89
C ILE A 169 -11.81 5.90 11.39
N LEU A 170 -11.97 5.97 10.07
CA LEU A 170 -13.30 6.16 9.47
C LEU A 170 -14.16 4.88 9.59
N ALA A 171 -13.55 3.70 9.45
CA ALA A 171 -14.24 2.42 9.61
C ALA A 171 -14.77 2.26 11.04
N GLU A 172 -13.96 2.53 12.04
CA GLU A 172 -14.36 2.51 13.44
C GLU A 172 -15.52 3.46 13.71
N LYS A 173 -15.46 4.71 13.20
CA LYS A 173 -16.55 5.68 13.37
C LYS A 173 -17.90 5.22 12.86
N ILE A 174 -17.95 4.44 11.79
CA ILE A 174 -19.20 3.90 11.23
C ILE A 174 -19.57 2.54 11.83
N GLY A 175 -18.83 2.09 12.86
CA GLY A 175 -19.09 0.84 13.57
C GLY A 175 -18.64 -0.40 12.82
N LEU A 176 -17.72 -0.25 11.87
CA LEU A 176 -17.04 -1.36 11.21
C LEU A 176 -15.74 -1.66 11.98
N ASP A 177 -15.41 -2.95 12.08
CA ASP A 177 -14.13 -3.39 12.61
C ASP A 177 -13.01 -2.89 11.69
N PRO A 178 -12.02 -2.12 12.21
CA PRO A 178 -10.94 -1.59 11.39
C PRO A 178 -9.86 -2.61 11.02
N ALA A 179 -9.84 -3.78 11.70
CA ALA A 179 -8.88 -4.88 11.46
C ALA A 179 -9.32 -5.82 10.34
#